data_24ed1ef6de67c6433ad47256ea061ce8
#
_entry.id   24ed1ef6de67c6433ad47256ea061ce8
#
_cell.length_a   1.000
_cell.length_b   1.000
_cell.length_c   1.000
_cell.angle_alpha   90.00
_cell.angle_beta   90.00
_cell.angle_gamma   90.00
#
_symmetry.space_group_name_H-M   'P 1'
#
loop_
_entity.id
_entity.type
_entity.pdbx_description
1 polymer ?
#
loop_
_entity_poly.entity_id
_entity_poly.type
_entity_poly.pdbx_seq_one_letter_code
_entity_poly.pdbx_strand_id
1 'polypeptide(L)'
;MKKIEKITIKLVMLLMFFSLLFPVRTFGAEKNEVTEKKQIIFLLDASKSMQGDGQWTRAADSACMIASALPQEYEVALLVYNTEIVYEEDFGNIDQKTRHVLETVELQGYTTPAVALETAADMFDSVATDKRVVFISDGEISLREQSETEAAREQFENTVDEVAEQGIKIDMFAIPGDKTENEVSYGTKVTSGEQYTVGENQTMEEVAAKYLFQTLQIEKIELGEAVSGEGSMTVDLQDTYMQNARILLVSGENIRDFHVTGQCGSLNMLQGHKFAVAELENPLEQQVFMDYSLESRGNVHIYLIKEYFLEADMEKAYISDEGVFTLKVNIVNHQDKSVLDSETLKNNISVLINGQESSYDVENGTVIVPYQTDKTTKVNVEVAIRSSGNVIHYIQTTDTVELTVPVAEEEPDYTVLWIVIVSLCAVVLLLSVLYERKQKKNDGETGAIIIEPSEPPVLPKYDFSGQLSVYLLKGEQEDDIPPCSIKLFGKSRKSISFDWIKDRCGIDYKLSDADKIRFTGGEDHALCFKNTGYATIVKENQILKRERKYSLYYGEKILLIFNNGGTEIELHYKNMKPSERQGGIK
;
A
#
# COMPACT_ATOMS: atom_id res chain seq x y z
N MET A 1 -13.41 -39.01 45.12
CA MET A 1 -12.74 -38.88 43.81
C MET A 1 -13.73 -38.59 42.66
N LYS A 2 -14.75 -39.40 42.36
CA LYS A 2 -15.67 -39.23 41.20
C LYS A 2 -16.46 -37.90 41.17
N LYS A 3 -16.58 -37.15 42.25
CA LYS A 3 -17.30 -35.88 42.28
C LYS A 3 -16.39 -34.69 41.89
N ILE A 4 -15.09 -34.78 42.13
CA ILE A 4 -14.08 -33.78 41.77
C ILE A 4 -13.78 -33.85 40.26
N GLU A 5 -13.62 -35.05 39.71
CA GLU A 5 -13.44 -35.24 38.26
C GLU A 5 -14.58 -34.65 37.42
N LYS A 6 -15.83 -34.83 37.85
CA LYS A 6 -16.99 -34.23 37.14
C LYS A 6 -17.03 -32.71 37.18
N ILE A 7 -16.49 -32.11 38.25
CA ILE A 7 -16.43 -30.64 38.40
C ILE A 7 -15.30 -30.11 37.49
N THR A 8 -14.16 -30.80 37.46
CA THR A 8 -13.00 -30.41 36.61
C THR A 8 -13.35 -30.50 35.12
N ILE A 9 -14.03 -31.56 34.68
CA ILE A 9 -14.48 -31.72 33.29
C ILE A 9 -15.49 -30.63 32.90
N LYS A 10 -16.42 -30.28 33.78
CA LYS A 10 -17.37 -29.18 33.53
C LYS A 10 -16.71 -27.82 33.50
N LEU A 11 -15.65 -27.60 34.29
CA LEU A 11 -14.89 -26.35 34.30
C LEU A 11 -14.05 -26.20 33.04
N VAL A 12 -13.43 -27.30 32.56
CA VAL A 12 -12.66 -27.33 31.30
C VAL A 12 -13.60 -27.14 30.09
N MET A 13 -14.78 -27.76 30.08
CA MET A 13 -15.78 -27.51 29.04
C MET A 13 -16.31 -26.06 29.05
N LEU A 14 -16.49 -25.46 30.24
CA LEU A 14 -16.93 -24.09 30.36
C LEU A 14 -15.83 -23.12 29.88
N LEU A 15 -14.55 -23.40 30.17
CA LEU A 15 -13.41 -22.61 29.67
C LEU A 15 -13.25 -22.75 28.14
N MET A 16 -13.43 -23.94 27.56
CA MET A 16 -13.47 -24.13 26.12
C MET A 16 -14.65 -23.41 25.45
N PHE A 17 -15.80 -23.38 26.11
CA PHE A 17 -16.96 -22.65 25.59
C PHE A 17 -16.78 -21.14 25.67
N PHE A 18 -16.08 -20.64 26.70
CA PHE A 18 -15.73 -19.22 26.82
C PHE A 18 -14.67 -18.80 25.80
N SER A 19 -13.72 -19.65 25.44
CA SER A 19 -12.73 -19.34 24.38
C SER A 19 -13.34 -19.29 22.97
N LEU A 20 -14.50 -19.94 22.76
CA LEU A 20 -15.26 -19.89 21.50
C LEU A 20 -16.20 -18.66 21.41
N LEU A 21 -16.47 -17.98 22.53
CA LEU A 21 -17.34 -16.80 22.60
C LEU A 21 -16.60 -15.47 22.48
N PHE A 22 -15.27 -15.47 22.63
CA PHE A 22 -14.46 -14.32 22.28
C PHE A 22 -13.88 -14.56 20.89
N PRO A 23 -14.43 -13.91 19.83
CA PRO A 23 -13.67 -13.83 18.60
C PRO A 23 -12.36 -13.13 18.99
N VAL A 24 -11.26 -13.83 18.84
CA VAL A 24 -9.95 -13.17 18.75
C VAL A 24 -10.14 -12.18 17.60
N ARG A 25 -10.36 -10.92 17.94
CA ARG A 25 -10.14 -9.85 17.00
C ARG A 25 -8.65 -9.97 16.66
N THR A 26 -8.35 -10.65 15.58
CA THR A 26 -7.16 -10.31 14.85
C THR A 26 -7.31 -8.84 14.57
N PHE A 27 -6.59 -8.01 15.33
CA PHE A 27 -6.22 -6.71 14.85
C PHE A 27 -5.55 -7.01 13.51
N GLY A 28 -6.28 -6.75 12.42
CA GLY A 28 -5.64 -6.49 11.16
C GLY A 28 -4.61 -5.43 11.52
N ALA A 29 -3.34 -5.74 11.38
CA ALA A 29 -2.34 -4.71 11.37
C ALA A 29 -2.86 -3.73 10.32
N GLU A 30 -3.29 -2.54 10.74
CA GLU A 30 -3.31 -1.40 9.85
C GLU A 30 -1.93 -1.43 9.23
N LYS A 31 -1.87 -1.58 7.92
CA LYS A 31 -0.67 -1.31 7.16
C LYS A 31 -0.32 0.14 7.50
N ASN A 32 0.51 0.32 8.50
CA ASN A 32 1.26 1.55 8.61
C ASN A 32 2.13 1.56 7.36
N GLU A 33 1.80 2.40 6.43
CA GLU A 33 2.71 2.88 5.40
C GLU A 33 3.85 3.55 6.15
N VAL A 34 4.82 2.75 6.56
CA VAL A 34 6.09 3.27 7.04
C VAL A 34 6.88 3.58 5.76
N THR A 35 6.54 4.69 5.12
CA THR A 35 7.52 5.39 4.31
C THR A 35 8.66 5.70 5.26
N GLU A 36 9.83 5.15 4.97
CA GLU A 36 11.04 5.46 5.73
C GLU A 36 11.24 6.96 5.66
N LYS A 37 10.96 7.63 6.76
CA LYS A 37 11.08 9.09 6.87
C LYS A 37 12.53 9.43 7.17
N LYS A 38 13.20 10.15 6.26
CA LYS A 38 14.57 10.61 6.42
C LYS A 38 14.55 12.12 6.65
N GLN A 39 15.29 12.59 7.61
CA GLN A 39 15.30 14.01 7.98
C GLN A 39 16.71 14.56 7.92
N ILE A 40 16.88 15.70 7.25
CA ILE A 40 18.14 16.44 7.14
C ILE A 40 17.92 17.87 7.61
N ILE A 41 18.79 18.33 8.51
CA ILE A 41 18.80 19.72 8.97
C ILE A 41 20.11 20.37 8.56
N PHE A 42 20.03 21.41 7.76
CA PHE A 42 21.21 22.25 7.41
C PHE A 42 21.46 23.29 8.48
N LEU A 43 22.68 23.35 8.97
CA LEU A 43 23.16 24.37 9.89
C LEU A 43 24.13 25.31 9.15
N LEU A 44 23.66 26.51 8.82
CA LEU A 44 24.42 27.52 8.09
C LEU A 44 25.04 28.54 9.07
N ASP A 45 26.35 28.64 9.04
CA ASP A 45 27.09 29.59 9.83
C ASP A 45 26.99 31.00 9.23
N ALA A 46 26.37 31.93 9.97
CA ALA A 46 26.22 33.33 9.61
C ALA A 46 27.16 34.25 10.42
N SER A 47 28.26 33.70 10.88
CA SER A 47 29.29 34.50 11.57
C SER A 47 30.01 35.46 10.62
N LYS A 48 30.76 36.40 11.20
CA LYS A 48 31.48 37.42 10.44
C LYS A 48 32.56 36.85 9.52
N SER A 49 33.15 35.72 9.84
CA SER A 49 34.16 35.04 9.01
C SER A 49 33.59 34.61 7.65
N MET A 50 32.30 34.32 7.57
CA MET A 50 31.59 33.91 6.35
C MET A 50 31.35 35.05 5.35
N GLN A 51 31.77 36.30 5.66
CA GLN A 51 31.64 37.45 4.73
C GLN A 51 32.63 37.41 3.56
N GLY A 52 33.71 36.61 3.66
CA GLY A 52 34.78 36.56 2.66
C GLY A 52 34.38 35.84 1.38
N ASP A 53 34.85 36.32 0.23
CA ASP A 53 34.85 35.63 -1.09
C ASP A 53 33.57 34.94 -1.51
N GLY A 54 32.39 35.44 -1.10
CA GLY A 54 31.09 34.82 -1.39
C GLY A 54 30.88 33.48 -0.68
N GLN A 55 31.56 33.25 0.45
CA GLN A 55 31.43 31.99 1.23
C GLN A 55 29.99 31.74 1.66
N TRP A 56 29.31 32.77 2.18
CA TRP A 56 27.91 32.69 2.56
C TRP A 56 26.99 32.30 1.41
N THR A 57 27.16 32.97 0.26
CA THR A 57 26.35 32.67 -0.94
C THR A 57 26.51 31.20 -1.37
N ARG A 58 27.75 30.68 -1.37
CA ARG A 58 28.02 29.29 -1.70
C ARG A 58 27.43 28.34 -0.68
N ALA A 59 27.49 28.66 0.61
CA ALA A 59 26.88 27.87 1.67
C ALA A 59 25.36 27.77 1.48
N ALA A 60 24.70 28.92 1.31
CA ALA A 60 23.27 29.01 1.10
C ALA A 60 22.82 28.26 -0.20
N ASP A 61 23.54 28.51 -1.31
CA ASP A 61 23.25 27.84 -2.59
C ASP A 61 23.42 26.32 -2.51
N SER A 62 24.44 25.83 -1.80
CA SER A 62 24.67 24.40 -1.64
C SER A 62 23.59 23.72 -0.81
N ALA A 63 23.15 24.34 0.29
CA ALA A 63 22.03 23.84 1.07
C ALA A 63 20.74 23.80 0.25
N CYS A 64 20.40 24.87 -0.47
CA CYS A 64 19.24 24.95 -1.34
C CYS A 64 19.30 23.94 -2.48
N MET A 65 20.46 23.72 -3.08
CA MET A 65 20.68 22.75 -4.14
C MET A 65 20.40 21.31 -3.64
N ILE A 66 21.03 20.94 -2.52
CA ILE A 66 20.83 19.62 -1.94
C ILE A 66 19.35 19.42 -1.63
N ALA A 67 18.75 20.36 -0.89
CA ALA A 67 17.35 20.26 -0.46
C ALA A 67 16.38 20.09 -1.64
N SER A 68 16.55 20.86 -2.73
CA SER A 68 15.67 20.80 -3.89
C SER A 68 15.88 19.57 -4.79
N ALA A 69 17.04 18.93 -4.67
CA ALA A 69 17.36 17.71 -5.45
C ALA A 69 16.98 16.43 -4.72
N LEU A 70 16.64 16.48 -3.43
CA LEU A 70 16.28 15.32 -2.63
C LEU A 70 14.92 14.74 -3.02
N PRO A 71 14.77 13.41 -3.03
CA PRO A 71 13.48 12.73 -3.17
C PRO A 71 12.51 13.04 -2.03
N GLN A 72 11.21 12.76 -2.25
CA GLN A 72 10.14 13.07 -1.29
C GLN A 72 10.23 12.33 0.06
N GLU A 73 11.02 11.28 0.17
CA GLU A 73 11.27 10.60 1.46
C GLU A 73 12.08 11.44 2.45
N TYR A 74 12.75 12.49 1.94
CA TYR A 74 13.54 13.42 2.74
C TYR A 74 12.71 14.64 3.12
N GLU A 75 12.66 14.91 4.41
CA GLU A 75 12.20 16.20 4.94
C GLU A 75 13.40 17.04 5.30
N VAL A 76 13.40 18.28 4.89
CA VAL A 76 14.53 19.21 5.06
C VAL A 76 14.12 20.36 5.94
N ALA A 77 14.94 20.68 6.93
CA ALA A 77 14.87 21.91 7.72
C ALA A 77 16.18 22.69 7.60
N LEU A 78 16.14 23.98 7.94
CA LEU A 78 17.28 24.83 7.83
C LEU A 78 17.37 25.78 9.03
N LEU A 79 18.52 25.82 9.68
CA LEU A 79 18.85 26.74 10.74
C LEU A 79 20.04 27.60 10.33
N VAL A 80 19.93 28.91 10.47
CA VAL A 80 21.03 29.84 10.33
C VAL A 80 21.44 30.33 11.71
N TYR A 81 22.70 30.25 12.01
CA TYR A 81 23.20 30.57 13.35
C TYR A 81 24.48 31.40 13.33
N ASN A 82 24.73 32.07 14.42
CA ASN A 82 26.02 32.65 14.81
C ASN A 82 26.26 32.35 16.30
N THR A 83 26.05 33.29 17.23
CA THR A 83 25.97 33.05 18.67
C THR A 83 24.56 32.69 19.13
N GLU A 84 23.59 32.79 18.25
CA GLU A 84 22.18 32.47 18.44
C GLU A 84 21.57 31.98 17.11
N ILE A 85 20.35 31.46 17.13
CA ILE A 85 19.61 31.15 15.91
C ILE A 85 19.08 32.45 15.34
N VAL A 86 19.52 32.81 14.11
CA VAL A 86 19.09 34.03 13.40
C VAL A 86 17.98 33.79 12.40
N TYR A 87 17.85 32.55 11.91
CA TYR A 87 16.74 32.14 11.05
C TYR A 87 16.48 30.64 11.21
N GLU A 88 15.23 30.29 11.15
CA GLU A 88 14.75 28.91 11.25
C GLU A 88 13.69 28.68 10.18
N GLU A 89 13.86 27.63 9.37
CA GLU A 89 12.87 27.07 8.47
C GLU A 89 12.59 25.65 8.93
N ASP A 90 11.35 25.38 9.30
CA ASP A 90 10.91 24.06 9.75
C ASP A 90 10.91 23.05 8.60
N PHE A 91 10.74 21.76 8.91
CA PHE A 91 10.70 20.70 7.89
C PHE A 91 9.68 21.00 6.79
N GLY A 92 10.16 21.08 5.57
CA GLY A 92 9.35 21.43 4.42
C GLY A 92 10.15 21.53 3.11
N ASN A 93 9.54 22.20 2.13
CA ASN A 93 10.19 22.43 0.84
C ASN A 93 11.02 23.71 0.91
N ILE A 94 12.29 23.60 0.58
CA ILE A 94 13.19 24.75 0.39
C ILE A 94 12.98 25.27 -1.03
N ASP A 95 12.41 26.45 -1.15
CA ASP A 95 12.03 27.07 -2.42
C ASP A 95 12.82 28.35 -2.72
N GLN A 96 12.50 29.03 -3.83
CA GLN A 96 13.11 30.28 -4.22
C GLN A 96 12.90 31.41 -3.19
N LYS A 97 11.81 31.33 -2.40
CA LYS A 97 11.52 32.31 -1.36
C LYS A 97 12.47 32.12 -0.17
N THR A 98 12.67 30.89 0.27
CA THR A 98 13.64 30.55 1.32
C THR A 98 15.03 31.02 0.90
N ARG A 99 15.45 30.69 -0.34
CA ARG A 99 16.72 31.14 -0.89
C ARG A 99 16.86 32.69 -0.84
N HIS A 100 15.82 33.40 -1.23
CA HIS A 100 15.82 34.88 -1.19
C HIS A 100 15.96 35.43 0.25
N VAL A 101 15.34 34.76 1.24
CA VAL A 101 15.53 35.14 2.66
C VAL A 101 16.99 34.97 3.06
N LEU A 102 17.64 33.87 2.67
CA LEU A 102 19.04 33.61 2.96
C LEU A 102 19.97 34.69 2.37
N GLU A 103 19.65 35.27 1.20
CA GLU A 103 20.40 36.39 0.63
C GLU A 103 20.34 37.67 1.48
N THR A 104 19.33 37.80 2.32
CA THR A 104 19.12 38.96 3.18
C THR A 104 19.68 38.80 4.60
N VAL A 105 20.22 37.63 4.93
CA VAL A 105 20.80 37.36 6.25
C VAL A 105 22.01 38.28 6.51
N GLU A 106 22.01 38.90 7.65
CA GLU A 106 23.11 39.76 8.07
C GLU A 106 24.21 38.93 8.74
N LEU A 107 25.40 38.89 8.14
CA LEU A 107 26.54 38.14 8.66
C LEU A 107 27.25 38.96 9.76
N GLN A 108 27.17 38.48 10.98
CA GLN A 108 27.71 39.18 12.13
C GLN A 108 28.02 38.27 13.32
N GLY A 109 28.77 38.79 14.26
CA GLY A 109 29.02 38.10 15.53
C GLY A 109 30.12 37.05 15.46
N TYR A 110 30.08 36.16 16.40
CA TYR A 110 30.97 35.01 16.62
C TYR A 110 30.24 33.72 16.30
N THR A 111 30.89 32.58 16.52
CA THR A 111 30.34 31.26 16.18
C THR A 111 30.23 30.35 17.40
N THR A 112 29.02 29.89 17.71
CA THR A 112 28.73 28.87 18.73
C THR A 112 27.84 27.76 18.15
N PRO A 113 28.40 26.74 17.48
CA PRO A 113 27.62 25.72 16.80
C PRO A 113 26.81 24.80 17.75
N ALA A 114 27.17 24.75 19.05
CA ALA A 114 26.44 23.98 20.04
C ALA A 114 24.95 24.35 20.10
N VAL A 115 24.63 25.64 20.13
CA VAL A 115 23.24 26.13 20.19
C VAL A 115 22.42 25.65 18.97
N ALA A 116 23.04 25.72 17.79
CA ALA A 116 22.38 25.25 16.56
C ALA A 116 22.19 23.72 16.55
N LEU A 117 23.18 22.99 17.06
CA LEU A 117 23.12 21.53 17.12
C LEU A 117 22.07 21.03 18.15
N GLU A 118 21.99 21.67 19.32
CA GLU A 118 20.96 21.42 20.33
C GLU A 118 19.56 21.67 19.76
N THR A 119 19.36 22.82 19.09
CA THR A 119 18.08 23.16 18.44
C THR A 119 17.73 22.14 17.36
N ALA A 120 18.67 21.76 16.51
CA ALA A 120 18.45 20.76 15.47
C ALA A 120 18.10 19.39 16.05
N ALA A 121 18.74 18.97 17.14
CA ALA A 121 18.45 17.69 17.79
C ALA A 121 17.01 17.62 18.30
N ASP A 122 16.48 18.72 18.82
CA ASP A 122 15.10 18.83 19.32
C ASP A 122 14.06 18.86 18.18
N MET A 123 14.43 19.22 16.96
CA MET A 123 13.53 19.27 15.81
C MET A 123 13.25 17.89 15.21
N PHE A 124 14.15 16.92 15.37
CA PHE A 124 13.98 15.62 14.73
C PHE A 124 12.79 14.82 15.27
N ASP A 125 12.02 14.26 14.33
CA ASP A 125 10.94 13.33 14.67
C ASP A 125 11.51 12.03 15.25
N SER A 126 10.88 11.51 16.30
CA SER A 126 11.27 10.24 16.94
C SER A 126 11.14 9.03 16.00
N VAL A 127 10.26 9.11 15.00
CA VAL A 127 9.99 8.02 14.03
C VAL A 127 10.89 8.07 12.79
N ALA A 128 11.69 9.14 12.61
CA ALA A 128 12.60 9.23 11.48
C ALA A 128 13.69 8.14 11.54
N THR A 129 13.91 7.45 10.41
CA THR A 129 14.82 6.31 10.30
C THR A 129 16.26 6.70 10.01
N ASP A 130 16.50 7.84 9.33
CA ASP A 130 17.82 8.44 9.11
C ASP A 130 17.74 9.92 9.51
N LYS A 131 18.58 10.33 10.44
CA LYS A 131 18.65 11.68 10.99
C LYS A 131 20.03 12.26 10.72
N ARG A 132 20.09 13.34 10.00
CA ARG A 132 21.36 13.99 9.64
C ARG A 132 21.34 15.47 9.91
N VAL A 133 22.43 15.96 10.49
CA VAL A 133 22.76 17.37 10.57
C VAL A 133 23.89 17.63 9.59
N VAL A 134 23.75 18.65 8.77
CA VAL A 134 24.76 19.04 7.78
C VAL A 134 25.26 20.47 8.13
N PHE A 135 26.43 20.55 8.71
CA PHE A 135 27.10 21.84 8.91
C PHE A 135 27.70 22.38 7.62
N ILE A 136 27.47 23.65 7.34
CA ILE A 136 28.14 24.39 6.29
C ILE A 136 28.78 25.61 6.93
N SER A 137 30.08 25.53 7.20
CA SER A 137 30.84 26.51 8.02
C SER A 137 32.33 26.47 7.67
N ASP A 138 33.08 27.51 8.01
CA ASP A 138 34.54 27.48 8.02
C ASP A 138 35.10 26.64 9.19
N GLY A 139 34.24 26.21 10.09
CA GLY A 139 34.55 25.28 11.18
C GLY A 139 35.24 25.88 12.38
N GLU A 140 35.26 27.19 12.47
CA GLU A 140 35.85 27.90 13.60
C GLU A 140 34.82 28.07 14.73
N ILE A 141 35.19 27.72 15.95
CA ILE A 141 34.47 28.10 17.17
C ILE A 141 35.21 29.26 17.79
N SER A 142 34.60 30.43 17.80
CA SER A 142 35.26 31.62 18.35
C SER A 142 34.27 32.57 19.05
N LEU A 143 34.70 33.08 20.18
CA LEU A 143 34.03 34.11 20.94
C LEU A 143 35.00 35.24 21.24
N ARG A 144 34.51 36.29 21.91
CA ARG A 144 35.32 37.49 22.20
C ARG A 144 36.51 37.21 23.12
N GLU A 145 36.27 36.38 24.14
CA GLU A 145 37.28 36.03 25.14
C GLU A 145 37.76 34.60 24.92
N GLN A 146 39.05 34.34 25.11
CA GLN A 146 39.64 33.01 24.94
C GLN A 146 38.98 31.95 25.84
N SER A 147 38.70 32.30 27.11
CA SER A 147 38.03 31.41 28.07
C SER A 147 36.60 31.07 27.68
N GLU A 148 35.90 32.01 27.02
CA GLU A 148 34.55 31.77 26.49
C GLU A 148 34.61 30.80 25.29
N THR A 149 35.62 30.99 24.42
CA THR A 149 35.87 30.11 23.28
C THR A 149 36.18 28.67 23.71
N GLU A 150 37.03 28.49 24.73
CA GLU A 150 37.35 27.17 25.28
C GLU A 150 36.10 26.51 25.89
N ALA A 151 35.27 27.24 26.62
CA ALA A 151 34.00 26.75 27.15
C ALA A 151 32.99 26.38 26.04
N ALA A 152 32.92 27.15 24.96
CA ALA A 152 32.06 26.88 23.82
C ALA A 152 32.49 25.63 23.05
N ARG A 153 33.80 25.33 22.98
CA ARG A 153 34.31 24.07 22.41
C ARG A 153 33.92 22.88 23.26
N GLU A 154 34.13 22.98 24.57
CA GLU A 154 33.73 21.89 25.50
C GLU A 154 32.21 21.67 25.43
N GLN A 155 31.40 22.71 25.36
CA GLN A 155 29.96 22.61 25.16
C GLN A 155 29.63 21.90 23.86
N PHE A 156 30.27 22.28 22.74
CA PHE A 156 30.03 21.66 21.44
C PHE A 156 30.38 20.17 21.43
N GLU A 157 31.55 19.81 22.00
CA GLU A 157 31.95 18.39 22.12
C GLU A 157 30.93 17.58 22.94
N ASN A 158 30.46 18.11 24.07
CA ASN A 158 29.44 17.46 24.88
C ASN A 158 28.12 17.32 24.12
N THR A 159 27.66 18.34 23.41
CA THR A 159 26.44 18.29 22.58
C THR A 159 26.58 17.26 21.45
N VAL A 160 27.75 17.16 20.82
CA VAL A 160 28.02 16.15 19.80
C VAL A 160 27.88 14.71 20.37
N ASP A 161 28.42 14.48 21.56
CA ASP A 161 28.32 13.17 22.22
C ASP A 161 26.84 12.82 22.53
N GLU A 162 26.05 13.79 23.02
CA GLU A 162 24.60 13.61 23.28
C GLU A 162 23.80 13.33 21.99
N VAL A 163 24.13 14.01 20.91
CA VAL A 163 23.49 13.83 19.60
C VAL A 163 23.85 12.49 18.97
N ALA A 164 25.12 12.04 19.16
CA ALA A 164 25.55 10.72 18.72
C ALA A 164 24.80 9.58 19.43
N GLU A 165 24.51 9.73 20.74
CA GLU A 165 23.70 8.78 21.49
C GLU A 165 22.26 8.70 20.95
N GLN A 166 21.74 9.75 20.33
CA GLN A 166 20.43 9.78 19.67
C GLN A 166 20.44 9.18 18.24
N GLY A 167 21.61 8.73 17.77
CA GLY A 167 21.79 8.16 16.45
C GLY A 167 21.76 9.17 15.30
N ILE A 168 21.94 10.45 15.60
CA ILE A 168 22.01 11.53 14.61
C ILE A 168 23.41 11.58 14.02
N LYS A 169 23.54 11.60 12.69
CA LYS A 169 24.82 11.75 11.99
C LYS A 169 25.10 13.21 11.71
N ILE A 170 26.36 13.60 11.86
CA ILE A 170 26.81 14.96 11.57
C ILE A 170 27.73 14.92 10.37
N ASP A 171 27.27 15.46 9.25
CA ASP A 171 28.08 15.69 8.05
C ASP A 171 28.53 17.14 8.01
N MET A 172 29.63 17.43 7.30
CA MET A 172 30.18 18.77 7.23
C MET A 172 30.69 19.15 5.85
N PHE A 173 30.31 20.33 5.41
CA PHE A 173 30.95 21.04 4.30
C PHE A 173 31.89 22.11 4.88
N ALA A 174 33.16 21.79 4.86
CA ALA A 174 34.20 22.67 5.35
C ALA A 174 34.55 23.71 4.27
N ILE A 175 34.20 24.97 4.54
CA ILE A 175 34.62 26.12 3.74
C ILE A 175 36.05 26.45 4.13
N PRO A 176 36.97 26.69 3.19
CA PRO A 176 38.35 27.09 3.51
C PRO A 176 38.37 28.37 4.35
N GLY A 177 38.90 28.30 5.56
CA GLY A 177 39.09 29.39 6.48
C GLY A 177 40.58 29.70 6.72
N ASP A 178 40.87 30.66 7.58
CA ASP A 178 42.24 31.05 7.94
C ASP A 178 42.95 29.99 8.84
N LYS A 179 42.20 29.09 9.46
CA LYS A 179 42.74 28.07 10.37
C LYS A 179 42.92 26.71 9.70
N THR A 180 43.97 26.02 10.12
CA THR A 180 44.31 24.68 9.63
C THR A 180 43.49 23.56 10.28
N GLU A 181 42.86 23.81 11.41
CA GLU A 181 42.04 22.82 12.15
C GLU A 181 40.56 23.27 12.13
N ASN A 182 39.72 22.38 11.63
CA ASN A 182 38.30 22.54 11.65
C ASN A 182 37.71 21.90 12.91
N GLU A 183 37.31 22.73 13.88
CA GLU A 183 36.85 22.30 15.19
C GLU A 183 35.49 21.54 15.10
N VAL A 184 34.63 21.94 14.18
CA VAL A 184 33.32 21.28 13.93
C VAL A 184 33.50 19.85 13.37
N SER A 185 34.68 19.56 12.79
CA SER A 185 35.01 18.22 12.32
C SER A 185 35.02 17.13 13.41
N TYR A 186 35.03 17.52 14.70
CA TYR A 186 34.82 16.58 15.80
C TYR A 186 33.51 15.83 15.66
N GLY A 187 32.45 16.52 15.29
CA GLY A 187 31.12 15.94 15.09
C GLY A 187 31.10 14.80 14.06
N THR A 188 31.75 14.99 12.89
CA THR A 188 31.80 13.98 11.85
C THR A 188 32.51 12.69 12.30
N LYS A 189 33.58 12.85 13.10
CA LYS A 189 34.35 11.69 13.62
C LYS A 189 33.57 10.88 14.65
N VAL A 190 32.87 11.54 15.56
CA VAL A 190 32.12 10.90 16.64
C VAL A 190 30.88 10.18 16.09
N THR A 191 30.15 10.82 15.19
CA THR A 191 28.89 10.31 14.65
C THR A 191 29.05 9.44 13.39
N SER A 192 30.31 9.22 12.94
CA SER A 192 30.62 8.52 11.68
C SER A 192 29.96 9.16 10.46
N GLY A 193 29.90 10.49 10.45
CA GLY A 193 29.50 11.29 9.30
C GLY A 193 30.64 11.58 8.35
N GLU A 194 30.35 12.32 7.28
CA GLU A 194 31.30 12.62 6.21
C GLU A 194 31.72 14.08 6.23
N GLN A 195 33.01 14.35 5.93
CA GLN A 195 33.51 15.68 5.76
C GLN A 195 33.90 15.95 4.32
N TYR A 196 33.35 17.01 3.77
CA TYR A 196 33.63 17.52 2.43
C TYR A 196 34.39 18.82 2.49
N THR A 197 35.46 18.91 1.71
CA THR A 197 36.28 20.12 1.57
C THR A 197 36.34 20.53 0.10
N VAL A 198 36.16 21.80 -0.18
CA VAL A 198 36.23 22.33 -1.55
C VAL A 198 37.70 22.39 -1.99
N GLY A 199 38.04 21.68 -3.06
CA GLY A 199 39.37 21.70 -3.66
C GLY A 199 39.61 22.95 -4.51
N GLU A 200 40.89 23.23 -4.86
CA GLU A 200 41.30 24.43 -5.61
C GLU A 200 40.59 24.66 -6.96
N ASN A 201 40.14 23.57 -7.60
CA ASN A 201 39.47 23.60 -8.93
C ASN A 201 38.03 23.09 -8.88
N GLN A 202 37.39 23.09 -7.74
CA GLN A 202 36.03 22.63 -7.54
C GLN A 202 35.14 23.73 -7.00
N THR A 203 33.89 23.75 -7.42
CA THR A 203 32.87 24.58 -6.79
C THR A 203 32.24 23.86 -5.60
N MET A 204 31.61 24.59 -4.70
CA MET A 204 30.90 24.00 -3.57
C MET A 204 29.70 23.19 -4.03
N GLU A 205 29.06 23.63 -5.10
CA GLU A 205 27.92 22.93 -5.72
C GLU A 205 28.34 21.60 -6.35
N GLU A 206 29.56 21.50 -6.94
CA GLU A 206 30.09 20.20 -7.38
C GLU A 206 30.36 19.25 -6.21
N VAL A 207 30.82 19.78 -5.07
CA VAL A 207 31.02 19.01 -3.84
C VAL A 207 29.67 18.61 -3.25
N ALA A 208 28.69 19.49 -3.25
CA ALA A 208 27.31 19.19 -2.82
C ALA A 208 26.65 18.10 -3.70
N ALA A 209 26.90 18.11 -5.02
CA ALA A 209 26.45 17.02 -5.90
C ALA A 209 27.10 15.67 -5.54
N LYS A 210 28.38 15.66 -5.15
CA LYS A 210 29.02 14.43 -4.64
C LYS A 210 28.35 13.91 -3.37
N TYR A 211 28.01 14.79 -2.45
CA TYR A 211 27.28 14.42 -1.23
C TYR A 211 25.94 13.75 -1.57
N LEU A 212 25.14 14.36 -2.44
CA LEU A 212 23.87 13.78 -2.89
C LEU A 212 24.04 12.35 -3.42
N PHE A 213 25.01 12.14 -4.31
CA PHE A 213 25.12 10.91 -5.04
C PHE A 213 26.00 9.83 -4.37
N GLN A 214 26.93 10.22 -3.50
CA GLN A 214 27.85 9.29 -2.85
C GLN A 214 27.48 9.01 -1.39
N THR A 215 27.10 10.03 -0.60
CA THR A 215 26.75 9.85 0.81
C THR A 215 25.28 9.53 1.00
N LEU A 216 24.40 10.30 0.38
CA LEU A 216 22.95 10.04 0.43
C LEU A 216 22.51 8.95 -0.57
N GLN A 217 23.40 8.54 -1.47
CA GLN A 217 23.19 7.47 -2.45
C GLN A 217 21.96 7.70 -3.32
N ILE A 218 21.66 8.98 -3.64
CA ILE A 218 20.55 9.30 -4.54
C ILE A 218 20.91 8.80 -5.94
N GLU A 219 20.07 7.95 -6.50
CA GLU A 219 20.22 7.42 -7.84
C GLU A 219 20.00 8.50 -8.90
N LYS A 220 20.82 8.51 -9.93
CA LYS A 220 20.82 9.52 -11.00
C LYS A 220 21.11 8.93 -12.35
N ILE A 221 20.70 9.64 -13.40
CA ILE A 221 21.13 9.45 -14.77
C ILE A 221 21.95 10.68 -15.18
N GLU A 222 23.16 10.46 -15.65
CA GLU A 222 23.98 11.54 -16.20
C GLU A 222 23.54 11.84 -17.63
N LEU A 223 22.99 13.04 -17.85
CA LEU A 223 22.52 13.45 -19.18
C LEU A 223 23.62 14.07 -20.04
N GLY A 224 24.59 14.71 -19.40
CA GLY A 224 25.72 15.32 -20.12
C GLY A 224 26.73 16.00 -19.21
N GLU A 225 27.95 16.11 -19.75
CA GLU A 225 29.05 16.89 -19.23
C GLU A 225 29.67 17.69 -20.39
N ALA A 226 29.82 18.97 -20.24
CA ALA A 226 30.35 19.85 -21.28
C ALA A 226 31.06 21.06 -20.71
N VAL A 227 31.98 21.63 -21.50
CA VAL A 227 32.52 22.97 -21.26
C VAL A 227 31.80 23.95 -22.19
N SER A 228 30.81 24.64 -21.70
CA SER A 228 29.92 25.48 -22.51
C SER A 228 29.59 26.80 -21.82
N GLY A 229 29.15 27.81 -22.58
CA GLY A 229 28.54 29.02 -22.09
C GLY A 229 27.02 29.08 -22.26
N GLU A 230 26.51 28.18 -23.10
CA GLU A 230 25.07 28.00 -23.32
C GLU A 230 24.81 26.59 -23.85
N GLY A 231 23.61 26.10 -23.65
CA GLY A 231 23.20 24.79 -24.14
C GLY A 231 21.70 24.62 -24.17
N SER A 232 21.27 23.71 -25.03
CA SER A 232 19.90 23.24 -25.07
C SER A 232 19.85 21.76 -25.37
N MET A 233 18.93 21.03 -24.78
CA MET A 233 18.74 19.62 -25.04
C MET A 233 17.30 19.18 -24.82
N THR A 234 16.94 18.09 -25.47
CA THR A 234 15.72 17.35 -25.13
C THR A 234 16.10 16.28 -24.11
N VAL A 235 15.45 16.32 -22.96
CA VAL A 235 15.61 15.32 -21.90
C VAL A 235 14.57 14.24 -22.12
N ASP A 236 15.02 13.01 -22.34
CA ASP A 236 14.15 11.83 -22.49
C ASP A 236 13.87 11.24 -21.10
N LEU A 237 12.61 11.35 -20.68
CA LEU A 237 12.12 10.78 -19.43
C LEU A 237 11.84 9.28 -19.56
N GLN A 238 11.78 8.75 -20.81
CA GLN A 238 11.49 7.37 -21.20
C GLN A 238 10.05 6.92 -20.96
N ASP A 239 9.45 7.30 -19.87
CA ASP A 239 8.06 6.97 -19.52
C ASP A 239 7.40 8.12 -18.75
N THR A 240 6.10 8.00 -18.52
CA THR A 240 5.29 8.97 -17.76
C THR A 240 4.77 8.37 -16.45
N TYR A 241 5.24 7.17 -16.05
CA TYR A 241 4.78 6.51 -14.83
C TYR A 241 5.52 6.98 -13.57
N MET A 242 6.58 7.79 -13.74
CA MET A 242 7.25 8.41 -12.62
C MET A 242 6.37 9.49 -11.99
N GLN A 243 6.46 9.62 -10.68
CA GLN A 243 5.75 10.66 -9.96
C GLN A 243 6.48 12.00 -10.07
N ASN A 244 7.79 11.98 -9.93
CA ASN A 244 8.63 13.17 -10.02
C ASN A 244 9.84 12.91 -10.91
N ALA A 245 10.23 13.93 -11.64
CA ALA A 245 11.53 14.01 -12.30
C ALA A 245 12.21 15.31 -11.91
N ARG A 246 13.47 15.23 -11.49
CA ARG A 246 14.27 16.43 -11.21
C ARG A 246 15.43 16.51 -12.18
N ILE A 247 15.56 17.65 -12.83
CA ILE A 247 16.71 17.98 -13.68
C ILE A 247 17.59 18.91 -12.86
N LEU A 248 18.77 18.42 -12.48
CA LEU A 248 19.79 19.19 -11.75
C LEU A 248 20.90 19.59 -12.70
N LEU A 249 21.12 20.89 -12.84
CA LEU A 249 22.26 21.48 -13.53
C LEU A 249 23.25 22.04 -12.48
N VAL A 250 24.50 21.63 -12.58
CA VAL A 250 25.62 22.15 -11.77
C VAL A 250 26.66 22.76 -12.70
N SER A 251 27.09 23.98 -12.42
CA SER A 251 28.02 24.74 -13.27
C SER A 251 29.25 25.23 -12.52
N GLY A 252 30.36 25.24 -13.22
CA GLY A 252 31.58 25.93 -12.75
C GLY A 252 31.47 27.45 -12.72
N GLU A 253 30.55 28.03 -13.50
CA GLU A 253 30.31 29.47 -13.67
C GLU A 253 28.88 29.84 -13.31
N ASN A 254 28.63 31.13 -13.08
CA ASN A 254 27.30 31.60 -12.73
C ASN A 254 26.30 31.37 -13.85
N ILE A 255 25.14 30.87 -13.49
CA ILE A 255 24.00 30.62 -14.39
C ILE A 255 23.25 31.94 -14.55
N ARG A 256 23.08 32.37 -15.81
CA ARG A 256 22.27 33.56 -16.15
C ARG A 256 20.80 33.19 -16.27
N ASP A 257 20.52 32.17 -17.05
CA ASP A 257 19.15 31.69 -17.31
C ASP A 257 19.12 30.16 -17.34
N PHE A 258 18.04 29.62 -16.80
CA PHE A 258 17.73 28.19 -16.87
C PHE A 258 16.23 28.02 -17.07
N HIS A 259 15.83 27.28 -18.12
CA HIS A 259 14.45 27.03 -18.44
C HIS A 259 14.20 25.56 -18.77
N VAL A 260 13.10 25.06 -18.27
CA VAL A 260 12.58 23.73 -18.62
C VAL A 260 11.13 23.90 -19.08
N THR A 261 10.78 23.25 -20.19
CA THR A 261 9.43 23.27 -20.73
C THR A 261 8.97 21.85 -21.04
N GLY A 262 7.76 21.52 -20.62
CA GLY A 262 7.11 20.23 -20.81
C GLY A 262 5.74 20.22 -20.12
N GLN A 263 4.87 19.30 -20.49
CA GLN A 263 3.59 19.15 -19.82
C GLN A 263 3.74 18.27 -18.59
N CYS A 264 3.35 18.80 -17.43
CA CYS A 264 3.38 18.11 -16.14
C CYS A 264 2.26 18.65 -15.23
N GLY A 265 2.01 18.00 -14.12
CA GLY A 265 1.07 18.46 -13.10
C GLY A 265 1.51 19.78 -12.48
N SER A 266 2.77 19.88 -12.07
CA SER A 266 3.41 21.13 -11.67
C SER A 266 4.88 21.16 -12.09
N LEU A 267 5.42 22.36 -12.30
CA LEU A 267 6.83 22.62 -12.58
C LEU A 267 7.33 23.65 -11.61
N ASN A 268 8.24 23.21 -10.72
CA ASN A 268 8.91 24.06 -9.76
C ASN A 268 10.36 24.26 -10.21
N MET A 269 10.86 25.48 -10.17
CA MET A 269 12.23 25.76 -10.52
C MET A 269 12.91 26.53 -9.38
N LEU A 270 14.11 26.09 -9.02
CA LEU A 270 15.00 26.79 -8.10
C LEU A 270 16.33 27.04 -8.80
N GLN A 271 16.75 28.30 -8.87
CA GLN A 271 18.02 28.66 -9.46
C GLN A 271 18.88 29.44 -8.44
N GLY A 272 20.08 28.94 -8.20
CA GLY A 272 21.15 29.62 -7.49
C GLY A 272 22.19 30.24 -8.46
N HIS A 273 23.36 30.54 -7.95
CA HIS A 273 24.42 31.13 -8.80
C HIS A 273 25.02 30.10 -9.74
N LYS A 274 25.34 28.90 -9.23
CA LYS A 274 26.01 27.82 -9.99
C LYS A 274 25.25 26.52 -10.07
N PHE A 275 23.99 26.53 -9.68
CA PHE A 275 23.10 25.41 -9.82
C PHE A 275 21.71 25.82 -10.26
N ALA A 276 20.98 24.91 -10.86
CA ALA A 276 19.57 25.06 -11.09
C ALA A 276 18.89 23.67 -11.00
N VAL A 277 17.69 23.65 -10.41
CA VAL A 277 16.87 22.45 -10.32
C VAL A 277 15.51 22.75 -10.92
N ALA A 278 15.04 21.88 -11.80
CA ALA A 278 13.66 21.84 -12.24
C ALA A 278 13.01 20.55 -11.74
N GLU A 279 11.98 20.66 -10.94
CA GLU A 279 11.16 19.55 -10.49
C GLU A 279 9.87 19.51 -11.28
N LEU A 280 9.65 18.40 -11.96
CA LEU A 280 8.45 18.10 -12.72
C LEU A 280 7.64 17.07 -11.94
N GLU A 281 6.48 17.45 -11.43
CA GLU A 281 5.56 16.55 -10.78
C GLU A 281 4.59 15.97 -11.82
N ASN A 282 4.39 14.65 -11.79
CA ASN A 282 3.48 13.94 -12.70
C ASN A 282 3.68 14.37 -14.16
N PRO A 283 4.85 14.09 -14.76
CA PRO A 283 5.12 14.45 -16.15
C PRO A 283 4.15 13.72 -17.08
N LEU A 284 3.56 14.47 -18.02
CA LEU A 284 2.56 13.97 -18.98
C LEU A 284 3.18 13.64 -20.36
N GLU A 285 4.42 14.05 -20.57
CA GLU A 285 5.18 13.81 -21.81
C GLU A 285 6.44 13.02 -21.52
N GLN A 286 6.83 12.15 -22.45
CA GLN A 286 8.06 11.37 -22.34
C GLN A 286 9.33 12.20 -22.58
N GLN A 287 9.18 13.41 -23.08
CA GLN A 287 10.31 14.30 -23.40
C GLN A 287 10.00 15.72 -22.94
N VAL A 288 10.98 16.34 -22.32
CA VAL A 288 10.94 17.77 -21.97
C VAL A 288 12.13 18.49 -22.59
N PHE A 289 11.97 19.76 -22.88
CA PHE A 289 13.03 20.57 -23.42
C PHE A 289 13.65 21.42 -22.30
N MET A 290 14.99 21.49 -22.24
CA MET A 290 15.71 22.39 -21.36
C MET A 290 16.72 23.25 -22.14
N ASP A 291 16.90 24.47 -21.68
CA ASP A 291 17.95 25.36 -22.11
C ASP A 291 18.58 26.12 -20.93
N TYR A 292 19.82 26.51 -21.10
CA TYR A 292 20.54 27.30 -20.10
C TYR A 292 21.54 28.23 -20.76
N SER A 293 21.89 29.34 -20.04
CA SER A 293 23.01 30.20 -20.38
C SER A 293 23.82 30.57 -19.12
N LEU A 294 25.13 30.65 -19.29
CA LEU A 294 26.07 31.03 -18.24
C LEU A 294 26.61 32.43 -18.49
N GLU A 295 27.16 33.07 -17.45
CA GLU A 295 27.86 34.36 -17.58
C GLU A 295 29.16 34.24 -18.39
N SER A 296 29.85 33.10 -18.24
CA SER A 296 31.04 32.77 -19.01
C SER A 296 31.07 31.27 -19.31
N ARG A 297 32.05 30.86 -20.11
CA ARG A 297 32.21 29.43 -20.48
C ARG A 297 32.80 28.64 -19.32
N GLY A 298 32.09 27.63 -18.83
CA GLY A 298 32.48 26.78 -17.71
C GLY A 298 32.08 25.31 -17.88
N ASN A 299 32.51 24.51 -16.92
CA ASN A 299 32.04 23.11 -16.84
C ASN A 299 30.56 23.11 -16.47
N VAL A 300 29.82 22.21 -17.10
CA VAL A 300 28.39 21.97 -16.83
C VAL A 300 28.17 20.50 -16.71
N HIS A 301 27.52 20.10 -15.62
CA HIS A 301 27.05 18.72 -15.38
C HIS A 301 25.53 18.74 -15.27
N ILE A 302 24.87 17.82 -15.94
CA ILE A 302 23.42 17.72 -15.98
C ILE A 302 23.02 16.32 -15.54
N TYR A 303 22.18 16.26 -14.51
CA TYR A 303 21.69 15.02 -13.94
C TYR A 303 20.18 14.97 -14.01
N LEU A 304 19.64 13.78 -14.24
CA LEU A 304 18.22 13.47 -14.13
C LEU A 304 18.01 12.50 -12.97
N ILE A 305 17.15 12.88 -12.03
CA ILE A 305 16.71 12.07 -10.92
C ILE A 305 15.24 11.73 -11.18
N LYS A 306 14.92 10.45 -11.35
CA LYS A 306 13.55 9.98 -11.56
C LYS A 306 13.05 9.26 -10.32
N GLU A 307 11.85 9.59 -9.91
CA GLU A 307 11.26 9.08 -8.67
C GLU A 307 9.93 8.39 -8.96
N TYR A 308 9.83 7.12 -8.52
CA TYR A 308 8.69 6.25 -8.72
C TYR A 308 8.12 5.80 -7.38
N PHE A 309 6.80 5.87 -7.25
CA PHE A 309 6.08 5.29 -6.13
C PHE A 309 5.27 4.11 -6.62
N LEU A 310 5.73 2.91 -6.28
CA LEU A 310 5.22 1.66 -6.82
C LEU A 310 4.67 0.77 -5.72
N GLU A 311 3.62 0.02 -6.03
CA GLU A 311 3.12 -1.04 -5.18
C GLU A 311 2.88 -2.32 -5.97
N ALA A 312 2.91 -3.46 -5.29
CA ALA A 312 2.51 -4.72 -5.87
C ALA A 312 1.02 -4.96 -5.58
N ASP A 313 0.23 -5.18 -6.63
CA ASP A 313 -1.16 -5.60 -6.53
C ASP A 313 -1.28 -7.06 -6.97
N MET A 314 -1.76 -7.92 -6.06
CA MET A 314 -1.92 -9.35 -6.32
C MET A 314 -3.17 -9.92 -5.68
N GLU A 315 -3.69 -10.98 -6.29
CA GLU A 315 -4.77 -11.77 -5.71
C GLU A 315 -4.30 -12.51 -4.45
N LYS A 316 -5.11 -12.50 -3.40
CA LYS A 316 -4.76 -13.10 -2.10
C LYS A 316 -5.11 -14.58 -2.00
N ALA A 317 -5.83 -15.14 -2.97
CA ALA A 317 -6.23 -16.53 -2.96
C ALA A 317 -6.29 -17.12 -4.37
N TYR A 318 -5.76 -18.31 -4.52
CA TYR A 318 -5.77 -19.09 -5.76
C TYR A 318 -6.27 -20.50 -5.48
N ILE A 319 -6.98 -21.06 -6.45
CA ILE A 319 -7.51 -22.44 -6.39
C ILE A 319 -7.04 -23.21 -7.61
N SER A 320 -6.50 -24.41 -7.41
CA SER A 320 -6.10 -25.31 -8.50
C SER A 320 -6.32 -26.76 -8.11
N ASP A 321 -7.02 -27.52 -8.95
CA ASP A 321 -7.26 -28.96 -8.75
C ASP A 321 -6.00 -29.79 -9.00
N GLU A 322 -5.06 -29.27 -9.79
CA GLU A 322 -3.82 -29.97 -10.17
C GLU A 322 -2.62 -29.58 -9.30
N GLY A 323 -2.81 -28.62 -8.38
CA GLY A 323 -1.75 -28.10 -7.53
C GLY A 323 -0.73 -27.23 -8.25
N VAL A 324 -1.00 -26.82 -9.48
CA VAL A 324 -0.20 -25.87 -10.26
C VAL A 324 -0.89 -24.51 -10.21
N PHE A 325 -0.18 -23.52 -9.72
CA PHE A 325 -0.68 -22.17 -9.54
C PHE A 325 0.10 -21.20 -10.43
N THR A 326 -0.61 -20.21 -10.95
CA THR A 326 -0.03 -19.07 -11.66
C THR A 326 -0.33 -17.82 -10.86
N LEU A 327 0.63 -17.39 -10.03
CA LEU A 327 0.49 -16.18 -9.25
C LEU A 327 0.72 -14.98 -10.19
N LYS A 328 -0.16 -13.99 -10.11
CA LYS A 328 -0.09 -12.77 -10.93
C LYS A 328 0.15 -11.59 -10.01
N VAL A 329 1.21 -10.84 -10.29
CA VAL A 329 1.55 -9.63 -9.57
C VAL A 329 1.60 -8.47 -10.56
N ASN A 330 0.77 -7.48 -10.37
CA ASN A 330 0.84 -6.22 -11.10
C ASN A 330 1.69 -5.24 -10.29
N ILE A 331 2.69 -4.64 -10.94
CA ILE A 331 3.37 -3.49 -10.35
C ILE A 331 2.62 -2.27 -10.84
N VAL A 332 2.04 -1.54 -9.91
CA VAL A 332 1.17 -0.40 -10.22
C VAL A 332 1.73 0.88 -9.60
N ASN A 333 1.47 1.99 -10.24
CA ASN A 333 1.70 3.28 -9.66
C ASN A 333 0.78 3.46 -8.44
N HIS A 334 1.35 3.91 -7.33
CA HIS A 334 0.60 4.03 -6.06
C HIS A 334 -0.60 4.99 -6.16
N GLN A 335 -0.49 6.07 -6.92
CA GLN A 335 -1.52 7.12 -6.98
C GLN A 335 -2.72 6.73 -7.85
N ASP A 336 -2.48 6.35 -9.10
CA ASP A 336 -3.53 6.15 -10.10
C ASP A 336 -3.82 4.66 -10.40
N LYS A 337 -3.04 3.75 -9.75
CA LYS A 337 -3.13 2.30 -9.93
C LYS A 337 -2.91 1.84 -11.38
N SER A 338 -2.29 2.66 -12.22
CA SER A 338 -1.90 2.26 -13.55
C SER A 338 -0.85 1.15 -13.50
N VAL A 339 -1.02 0.14 -14.35
CA VAL A 339 -0.07 -0.98 -14.43
C VAL A 339 1.15 -0.53 -15.22
N LEU A 340 2.32 -0.72 -14.63
CA LEU A 340 3.59 -0.41 -15.28
C LEU A 340 3.90 -1.41 -16.39
N ASP A 341 3.87 -0.94 -17.63
CA ASP A 341 4.34 -1.68 -18.81
C ASP A 341 5.75 -1.22 -19.19
N SER A 342 6.67 -1.33 -18.27
CA SER A 342 8.05 -0.91 -18.50
C SER A 342 8.97 -2.10 -18.71
N GLU A 343 9.68 -2.17 -19.85
CA GLU A 343 10.76 -3.14 -20.05
C GLU A 343 11.91 -2.95 -19.04
N THR A 344 12.07 -1.72 -18.54
CA THR A 344 13.06 -1.39 -17.52
C THR A 344 12.78 -2.14 -16.21
N LEU A 345 11.53 -2.34 -15.85
CA LEU A 345 11.15 -3.10 -14.65
C LEU A 345 11.29 -4.62 -14.85
N LYS A 346 11.08 -5.13 -16.06
CA LYS A 346 11.19 -6.57 -16.37
C LYS A 346 12.54 -7.17 -15.95
N ASN A 347 13.62 -6.40 -16.08
CA ASN A 347 14.98 -6.86 -15.79
C ASN A 347 15.42 -6.58 -14.34
N ASN A 348 14.64 -5.83 -13.57
CA ASN A 348 15.01 -5.35 -12.24
C ASN A 348 14.11 -5.88 -11.12
N ILE A 349 13.23 -6.82 -11.42
CA ILE A 349 12.35 -7.45 -10.43
C ILE A 349 12.99 -8.72 -9.91
N SER A 350 12.90 -8.97 -8.62
CA SER A 350 13.11 -10.28 -8.01
C SER A 350 11.86 -10.68 -7.24
N VAL A 351 11.47 -11.95 -7.38
CA VAL A 351 10.31 -12.50 -6.69
C VAL A 351 10.79 -13.57 -5.72
N LEU A 352 10.42 -13.41 -4.45
CA LEU A 352 10.71 -14.41 -3.42
C LEU A 352 9.40 -15.03 -2.94
N ILE A 353 9.38 -16.36 -2.88
CA ILE A 353 8.29 -17.10 -2.26
C ILE A 353 8.83 -17.78 -1.00
N ASN A 354 8.27 -17.43 0.16
CA ASN A 354 8.79 -17.87 1.47
C ASN A 354 10.29 -17.59 1.66
N GLY A 355 10.77 -16.46 1.12
CA GLY A 355 12.19 -16.04 1.21
C GLY A 355 13.12 -16.75 0.21
N GLN A 356 12.61 -17.55 -0.71
CA GLN A 356 13.38 -18.21 -1.77
C GLN A 356 13.10 -17.56 -3.11
N GLU A 357 14.14 -17.28 -3.87
CA GLU A 357 14.02 -16.69 -5.20
C GLU A 357 13.27 -17.64 -6.14
N SER A 358 12.29 -17.09 -6.87
CA SER A 358 11.43 -17.80 -7.81
C SER A 358 11.64 -17.26 -9.23
N SER A 359 11.55 -18.14 -10.21
CA SER A 359 11.52 -17.72 -11.62
C SER A 359 10.17 -17.07 -11.94
N TYR A 360 10.18 -16.11 -12.84
CA TYR A 360 8.98 -15.42 -13.31
C TYR A 360 9.09 -15.07 -14.79
N ASP A 361 7.93 -14.81 -15.40
CA ASP A 361 7.79 -14.21 -16.72
C ASP A 361 7.03 -12.88 -16.59
N VAL A 362 7.14 -12.00 -17.58
CA VAL A 362 6.39 -10.73 -17.60
C VAL A 362 5.58 -10.67 -18.89
N GLU A 363 4.26 -10.59 -18.75
CA GLU A 363 3.32 -10.47 -19.85
C GLU A 363 2.43 -9.22 -19.64
N ASN A 364 2.50 -8.26 -20.57
CA ASN A 364 1.69 -7.04 -20.54
C ASN A 364 1.71 -6.30 -19.17
N GLY A 365 2.91 -6.13 -18.58
CA GLY A 365 3.08 -5.46 -17.29
C GLY A 365 2.72 -6.31 -16.06
N THR A 366 2.24 -7.54 -16.26
CA THR A 366 1.96 -8.48 -15.17
C THR A 366 3.12 -9.44 -14.98
N VAL A 367 3.63 -9.55 -13.78
CA VAL A 367 4.63 -10.54 -13.37
C VAL A 367 3.91 -11.86 -13.10
N ILE A 368 4.28 -12.91 -13.83
CA ILE A 368 3.66 -14.23 -13.77
C ILE A 368 4.64 -15.19 -13.10
N VAL A 369 4.25 -15.73 -11.95
CA VAL A 369 5.09 -16.60 -11.13
C VAL A 369 4.46 -17.99 -11.06
N PRO A 370 5.04 -19.01 -11.70
CA PRO A 370 4.57 -20.38 -11.55
C PRO A 370 4.95 -20.93 -10.18
N TYR A 371 4.00 -21.56 -9.50
CA TYR A 371 4.22 -22.20 -8.22
C TYR A 371 3.49 -23.53 -8.16
N GLN A 372 4.12 -24.56 -7.60
CA GLN A 372 3.55 -25.89 -7.50
C GLN A 372 3.54 -26.39 -6.04
N THR A 373 2.37 -26.86 -5.61
CA THR A 373 2.22 -27.53 -4.31
C THR A 373 1.09 -28.54 -4.37
N ASP A 374 1.24 -29.64 -3.67
CA ASP A 374 0.23 -30.71 -3.54
C ASP A 374 -0.73 -30.51 -2.36
N LYS A 375 -0.54 -29.44 -1.60
CA LYS A 375 -1.28 -29.17 -0.35
C LYS A 375 -1.79 -27.75 -0.31
N THR A 376 -2.98 -27.59 0.25
CA THR A 376 -3.47 -26.27 0.66
C THR A 376 -2.48 -25.64 1.63
N THR A 377 -1.95 -24.48 1.28
CA THR A 377 -0.91 -23.78 2.05
C THR A 377 -1.05 -22.29 1.93
N LYS A 378 -0.36 -21.57 2.80
CA LYS A 378 -0.16 -20.13 2.68
C LYS A 378 1.29 -19.87 2.35
N VAL A 379 1.52 -19.04 1.37
CA VAL A 379 2.87 -18.62 0.95
C VAL A 379 3.02 -17.12 1.11
N ASN A 380 4.19 -16.70 1.56
CA ASN A 380 4.55 -15.29 1.57
C ASN A 380 5.19 -14.98 0.22
N VAL A 381 4.61 -14.05 -0.50
CA VAL A 381 5.14 -13.57 -1.77
C VAL A 381 5.68 -12.15 -1.54
N GLU A 382 6.95 -12.00 -1.83
CA GLU A 382 7.66 -10.73 -1.77
C GLU A 382 8.18 -10.40 -3.15
N VAL A 383 7.88 -9.20 -3.63
CA VAL A 383 8.42 -8.69 -4.88
C VAL A 383 9.34 -7.53 -4.54
N ALA A 384 10.59 -7.62 -4.93
CA ALA A 384 11.56 -6.55 -4.77
C ALA A 384 11.93 -5.99 -6.14
N ILE A 385 11.99 -4.67 -6.22
CA ILE A 385 12.44 -3.96 -7.41
C ILE A 385 13.86 -3.47 -7.14
N ARG A 386 14.80 -3.85 -7.99
CA ARG A 386 16.17 -3.34 -7.93
C ARG A 386 16.26 -2.08 -8.77
N SER A 387 16.66 -0.99 -8.14
CA SER A 387 16.88 0.26 -8.83
C SER A 387 18.14 0.20 -9.71
N SER A 388 18.04 0.77 -10.91
CA SER A 388 19.18 1.06 -11.76
C SER A 388 19.05 2.48 -12.30
N GLY A 389 19.67 3.45 -11.62
CA GLY A 389 19.62 4.87 -12.01
C GLY A 389 18.29 5.57 -11.74
N ASN A 390 17.40 4.97 -10.92
CA ASN A 390 16.11 5.55 -10.56
C ASN A 390 15.90 5.46 -9.05
N VAL A 391 15.26 6.46 -8.46
CA VAL A 391 14.77 6.42 -7.07
C VAL A 391 13.42 5.72 -7.08
N ILE A 392 13.35 4.55 -6.46
CA ILE A 392 12.13 3.75 -6.44
C ILE A 392 11.67 3.59 -4.99
N HIS A 393 10.55 4.23 -4.67
CA HIS A 393 9.82 3.99 -3.44
C HIS A 393 8.86 2.83 -3.70
N TYR A 394 9.24 1.67 -3.22
CA TYR A 394 8.41 0.48 -3.32
C TYR A 394 7.71 0.23 -2.00
N ILE A 395 6.39 0.31 -2.03
CA ILE A 395 5.58 -0.09 -0.88
C ILE A 395 5.56 -1.62 -0.89
N GLN A 396 6.54 -2.21 -0.24
CA GLN A 396 6.68 -3.64 -0.11
C GLN A 396 5.52 -4.20 0.69
N THR A 397 4.57 -4.81 0.01
CA THR A 397 3.59 -5.63 0.68
C THR A 397 4.06 -7.07 0.64
N THR A 398 4.59 -7.55 1.75
CA THR A 398 4.73 -9.00 1.94
C THR A 398 3.31 -9.55 2.07
N ASP A 399 2.73 -9.97 0.96
CA ASP A 399 1.38 -10.50 0.95
C ASP A 399 1.41 -12.01 1.19
N THR A 400 0.59 -12.45 2.13
CA THR A 400 0.34 -13.86 2.35
C THR A 400 -0.76 -14.33 1.41
N VAL A 401 -0.40 -15.16 0.46
CA VAL A 401 -1.30 -15.72 -0.54
C VAL A 401 -1.77 -17.10 -0.10
N GLU A 402 -3.07 -17.35 -0.16
CA GLU A 402 -3.66 -18.65 0.16
C GLU A 402 -3.81 -19.50 -1.10
N LEU A 403 -3.10 -20.63 -1.15
CA LEU A 403 -3.16 -21.61 -2.23
C LEU A 403 -4.00 -22.79 -1.77
N THR A 404 -5.13 -23.01 -2.45
CA THR A 404 -6.06 -24.10 -2.10
C THR A 404 -6.01 -25.19 -3.16
N VAL A 405 -5.59 -26.38 -2.76
CA VAL A 405 -5.75 -27.60 -3.55
C VAL A 405 -6.99 -28.31 -3.01
N PRO A 406 -8.09 -28.37 -3.76
CA PRO A 406 -9.29 -29.06 -3.33
C PRO A 406 -8.94 -30.54 -3.07
N VAL A 407 -9.17 -31.00 -1.87
CA VAL A 407 -9.10 -32.44 -1.59
C VAL A 407 -10.28 -33.07 -2.33
N ALA A 408 -10.01 -33.96 -3.28
CA ALA A 408 -11.08 -34.79 -3.85
C ALA A 408 -11.81 -35.44 -2.68
N GLU A 409 -13.06 -35.08 -2.46
CA GLU A 409 -13.89 -35.80 -1.48
C GLU A 409 -13.85 -37.26 -1.92
N GLU A 410 -13.15 -38.13 -1.18
CA GLU A 410 -13.31 -39.57 -1.34
C GLU A 410 -14.80 -39.83 -1.24
N GLU A 411 -15.41 -40.32 -2.33
CA GLU A 411 -16.82 -40.72 -2.29
C GLU A 411 -16.96 -41.64 -1.09
N PRO A 412 -17.85 -41.34 -0.15
CA PRO A 412 -17.98 -42.16 1.04
C PRO A 412 -18.28 -43.59 0.60
N ASP A 413 -17.40 -44.50 1.01
CA ASP A 413 -17.56 -45.93 0.72
C ASP A 413 -18.81 -46.45 1.43
N TYR A 414 -19.92 -46.44 0.70
CA TYR A 414 -21.20 -46.95 1.17
C TYR A 414 -21.26 -48.47 1.21
N THR A 415 -20.19 -49.19 0.90
CA THR A 415 -20.16 -50.65 0.86
C THR A 415 -20.61 -51.26 2.20
N VAL A 416 -20.12 -50.70 3.31
CA VAL A 416 -20.52 -51.14 4.66
C VAL A 416 -22.01 -50.83 4.93
N LEU A 417 -22.47 -49.66 4.51
CA LEU A 417 -23.87 -49.24 4.66
C LEU A 417 -24.79 -50.14 3.84
N TRP A 418 -24.41 -50.49 2.61
CA TRP A 418 -25.14 -51.41 1.76
C TRP A 418 -25.18 -52.84 2.35
N ILE A 419 -24.08 -53.35 2.92
CA ILE A 419 -24.02 -54.63 3.62
C ILE A 419 -24.97 -54.62 4.82
N VAL A 420 -25.01 -53.54 5.60
CA VAL A 420 -25.92 -53.41 6.75
C VAL A 420 -27.39 -53.38 6.28
N ILE A 421 -27.71 -52.61 5.24
CA ILE A 421 -29.07 -52.53 4.68
C ILE A 421 -29.53 -53.88 4.13
N VAL A 422 -28.67 -54.54 3.35
CA VAL A 422 -28.99 -55.88 2.80
C VAL A 422 -29.17 -56.90 3.91
N SER A 423 -28.33 -56.87 4.95
CA SER A 423 -28.46 -57.76 6.13
C SER A 423 -29.75 -57.48 6.89
N LEU A 424 -30.13 -56.22 7.05
CA LEU A 424 -31.39 -55.84 7.72
C LEU A 424 -32.60 -56.26 6.91
N CYS A 425 -32.56 -56.08 5.58
CA CYS A 425 -33.58 -56.58 4.67
C CYS A 425 -33.71 -58.10 4.72
N ALA A 426 -32.61 -58.86 4.78
CA ALA A 426 -32.61 -60.33 4.92
C ALA A 426 -33.23 -60.77 6.25
N VAL A 427 -32.92 -60.07 7.36
CA VAL A 427 -33.51 -60.31 8.68
C VAL A 427 -35.01 -60.02 8.66
N VAL A 428 -35.46 -58.92 8.03
CA VAL A 428 -36.88 -58.59 7.88
C VAL A 428 -37.62 -59.65 7.04
N LEU A 429 -37.02 -60.11 5.93
CA LEU A 429 -37.53 -61.17 5.11
C LEU A 429 -37.63 -62.47 5.90
N LEU A 430 -36.61 -62.79 6.70
CA LEU A 430 -36.61 -64.00 7.54
C LEU A 430 -37.71 -63.96 8.62
N LEU A 431 -37.85 -62.76 9.23
CA LEU A 431 -38.92 -62.50 10.21
C LEU A 431 -40.33 -62.57 9.54
N SER A 432 -40.47 -62.01 8.32
CA SER A 432 -41.74 -62.09 7.59
C SER A 432 -42.11 -63.53 7.23
N VAL A 433 -41.15 -64.37 6.78
CA VAL A 433 -41.35 -65.78 6.52
C VAL A 433 -41.68 -66.54 7.81
N LEU A 434 -41.02 -66.22 8.91
CA LEU A 434 -41.37 -66.83 10.22
C LEU A 434 -42.73 -66.33 10.73
N TYR A 435 -43.11 -65.09 10.46
CA TYR A 435 -44.41 -64.52 10.78
C TYR A 435 -45.52 -65.19 9.92
N GLU A 436 -45.32 -65.38 8.61
CA GLU A 436 -46.24 -66.11 7.74
C GLU A 436 -46.37 -67.56 8.15
N ARG A 437 -45.29 -68.24 8.60
CA ARG A 437 -45.36 -69.60 9.16
C ARG A 437 -46.14 -69.64 10.48
N LYS A 438 -46.16 -68.53 11.23
CA LYS A 438 -46.94 -68.42 12.48
C LYS A 438 -48.40 -68.06 12.22
N GLN A 439 -48.72 -67.35 11.14
CA GLN A 439 -50.07 -66.95 10.75
C GLN A 439 -50.84 -68.09 10.08
N LYS A 440 -50.17 -69.03 9.40
CA LYS A 440 -50.85 -70.24 8.82
C LYS A 440 -51.47 -71.17 9.86
N LYS A 441 -51.47 -70.81 11.13
CA LYS A 441 -52.10 -71.59 12.22
C LYS A 441 -53.36 -70.94 12.81
N ASN A 442 -53.75 -69.74 12.33
CA ASN A 442 -55.02 -69.14 12.74
C ASN A 442 -55.70 -68.55 11.51
N ASP A 443 -56.71 -69.26 11.09
CA ASP A 443 -57.63 -68.84 10.03
C ASP A 443 -58.47 -67.62 10.47
N GLY A 444 -58.73 -66.74 9.52
CA GLY A 444 -59.99 -66.01 9.51
C GLY A 444 -59.85 -64.46 9.46
N GLU A 445 -60.38 -63.98 8.36
CA GLU A 445 -61.05 -62.71 8.13
C GLU A 445 -60.26 -61.49 7.56
N THR A 446 -60.74 -61.20 6.41
CA THR A 446 -60.62 -60.04 5.54
C THR A 446 -60.59 -58.65 6.23
N GLY A 447 -59.62 -57.80 5.82
CA GLY A 447 -59.67 -56.40 6.08
C GLY A 447 -58.92 -55.62 4.98
N ALA A 448 -59.60 -54.71 4.30
CA ALA A 448 -59.16 -53.96 3.15
C ALA A 448 -58.01 -53.03 3.51
N ILE A 449 -57.00 -52.96 2.63
CA ILE A 449 -55.87 -52.03 2.68
C ILE A 449 -56.38 -50.62 2.27
N ILE A 450 -56.45 -49.73 3.21
CA ILE A 450 -56.59 -48.27 2.94
C ILE A 450 -55.19 -47.70 2.65
N ILE A 451 -54.98 -47.23 1.42
CA ILE A 451 -53.82 -46.50 1.01
C ILE A 451 -54.03 -45.06 1.54
N GLU A 452 -53.29 -44.66 2.58
CA GLU A 452 -53.24 -43.25 2.96
C GLU A 452 -52.52 -42.41 1.90
N PRO A 453 -53.07 -41.23 1.54
CA PRO A 453 -52.45 -40.35 0.56
C PRO A 453 -51.24 -39.63 1.20
N SER A 454 -50.16 -39.55 0.41
CA SER A 454 -48.94 -38.80 0.73
C SER A 454 -49.28 -37.39 1.22
N GLU A 455 -48.62 -36.94 2.31
CA GLU A 455 -48.76 -35.58 2.86
C GLU A 455 -48.45 -34.52 1.78
N PRO A 456 -49.24 -33.45 1.70
CA PRO A 456 -48.99 -32.37 0.78
C PRO A 456 -47.71 -31.60 1.20
N PRO A 457 -46.97 -30.99 0.25
CA PRO A 457 -45.72 -30.28 0.55
C PRO A 457 -45.98 -29.17 1.57
N VAL A 458 -45.17 -29.16 2.63
CA VAL A 458 -45.21 -28.15 3.70
C VAL A 458 -45.04 -26.76 3.09
N LEU A 459 -46.10 -25.96 3.20
CA LEU A 459 -46.12 -24.61 2.69
C LEU A 459 -45.24 -23.68 3.57
N PRO A 460 -44.50 -22.70 2.99
CA PRO A 460 -43.74 -21.75 3.79
C PRO A 460 -44.61 -21.03 4.81
N LYS A 461 -44.16 -21.00 6.07
CA LYS A 461 -44.91 -20.52 7.23
C LYS A 461 -45.04 -18.99 7.27
N TYR A 462 -44.20 -18.28 6.53
CA TYR A 462 -44.07 -16.81 6.61
C TYR A 462 -44.32 -16.18 5.23
N ASP A 463 -44.98 -15.01 5.24
CA ASP A 463 -45.22 -14.19 4.05
C ASP A 463 -44.02 -13.27 3.75
N PHE A 464 -43.92 -12.80 2.52
CA PHE A 464 -42.94 -11.79 2.13
C PHE A 464 -43.25 -10.44 2.78
N SER A 465 -42.20 -9.77 3.29
CA SER A 465 -42.35 -8.54 4.08
C SER A 465 -41.39 -7.42 3.71
N GLY A 466 -40.95 -7.31 2.48
CA GLY A 466 -39.96 -6.28 2.17
C GLY A 466 -39.92 -5.90 0.69
N GLN A 467 -38.89 -5.16 0.36
CA GLN A 467 -38.53 -4.70 -0.97
C GLN A 467 -37.14 -5.19 -1.30
N LEU A 468 -36.94 -5.63 -2.54
CA LEU A 468 -35.65 -6.05 -3.07
C LEU A 468 -35.20 -5.05 -4.14
N SER A 469 -34.04 -4.42 -3.94
CA SER A 469 -33.39 -3.60 -4.97
C SER A 469 -32.36 -4.46 -5.69
N VAL A 470 -32.37 -4.39 -7.01
CA VAL A 470 -31.56 -5.21 -7.92
C VAL A 470 -30.66 -4.29 -8.72
N TYR A 471 -29.35 -4.54 -8.69
CA TYR A 471 -28.32 -3.78 -9.38
C TYR A 471 -27.56 -4.73 -10.31
N LEU A 472 -27.54 -4.45 -11.60
CA LEU A 472 -26.65 -5.13 -12.53
C LEU A 472 -25.27 -4.47 -12.43
N LEU A 473 -24.27 -5.17 -11.91
CA LEU A 473 -22.90 -4.67 -11.78
C LEU A 473 -22.07 -4.99 -13.03
N LYS A 474 -22.34 -6.15 -13.65
CA LYS A 474 -21.66 -6.61 -14.85
C LYS A 474 -22.65 -7.40 -15.72
N GLY A 475 -22.73 -7.09 -17.00
CA GLY A 475 -23.59 -7.74 -18.00
C GLY A 475 -22.80 -8.24 -19.20
N GLU A 476 -23.41 -9.11 -20.02
CA GLU A 476 -22.81 -9.60 -21.26
C GLU A 476 -22.77 -8.55 -22.39
N GLN A 477 -23.50 -7.45 -22.24
CA GLN A 477 -23.54 -6.31 -23.14
C GLN A 477 -23.37 -5.02 -22.32
N GLU A 478 -22.83 -3.97 -22.91
CA GLU A 478 -22.63 -2.65 -22.25
C GLU A 478 -23.96 -1.88 -22.07
N ASP A 479 -25.04 -2.54 -21.71
CA ASP A 479 -26.33 -1.92 -21.50
C ASP A 479 -26.43 -1.34 -20.08
N ASP A 480 -26.65 -0.04 -20.00
CA ASP A 480 -26.86 0.69 -18.75
C ASP A 480 -28.28 0.40 -18.21
N ILE A 481 -28.47 -0.79 -17.62
CA ILE A 481 -29.76 -1.17 -17.03
C ILE A 481 -29.93 -0.46 -15.69
N PRO A 482 -30.91 0.45 -15.55
CA PRO A 482 -31.08 1.21 -14.32
C PRO A 482 -31.45 0.28 -13.13
N PRO A 483 -31.07 0.63 -11.89
CA PRO A 483 -31.44 -0.12 -10.71
C PRO A 483 -32.95 -0.34 -10.61
N CYS A 484 -33.35 -1.58 -10.38
CA CYS A 484 -34.74 -1.98 -10.25
C CYS A 484 -35.11 -2.26 -8.79
N SER A 485 -36.32 -1.90 -8.39
CA SER A 485 -36.84 -2.19 -7.05
C SER A 485 -38.17 -2.94 -7.11
N ILE A 486 -38.23 -4.11 -6.47
CA ILE A 486 -39.38 -4.99 -6.45
C ILE A 486 -39.97 -5.05 -5.05
N LYS A 487 -41.25 -4.64 -4.90
CA LYS A 487 -42.00 -4.82 -3.66
C LYS A 487 -42.43 -6.29 -3.56
N LEU A 488 -42.03 -6.97 -2.51
CA LEU A 488 -42.34 -8.36 -2.24
C LEU A 488 -43.57 -8.53 -1.35
N PHE A 489 -43.85 -7.60 -0.46
CA PHE A 489 -45.00 -7.65 0.43
C PHE A 489 -46.33 -7.57 -0.33
N GLY A 490 -47.38 -8.19 0.22
CA GLY A 490 -48.71 -8.26 -0.40
C GLY A 490 -48.83 -9.23 -1.56
N LYS A 491 -47.81 -10.04 -1.83
CA LYS A 491 -47.87 -11.10 -2.85
C LYS A 491 -48.24 -12.43 -2.23
N SER A 492 -49.30 -13.04 -2.75
CA SER A 492 -49.79 -14.35 -2.28
C SER A 492 -48.92 -15.55 -2.71
N ARG A 493 -47.73 -15.30 -3.28
CA ARG A 493 -46.82 -16.35 -3.71
C ARG A 493 -45.96 -16.85 -2.56
N LYS A 494 -45.96 -18.15 -2.38
CA LYS A 494 -45.23 -18.85 -1.33
C LYS A 494 -43.72 -18.99 -1.59
N SER A 495 -43.30 -18.84 -2.86
CA SER A 495 -41.91 -18.88 -3.32
C SER A 495 -41.78 -18.16 -4.65
N ILE A 496 -40.70 -17.41 -4.86
CA ILE A 496 -40.36 -16.80 -6.14
C ILE A 496 -38.96 -17.25 -6.55
N SER A 497 -38.74 -17.41 -7.87
CA SER A 497 -37.39 -17.67 -8.43
C SER A 497 -36.68 -16.39 -8.75
N PHE A 498 -35.35 -16.44 -8.87
CA PHE A 498 -34.59 -15.30 -9.35
C PHE A 498 -34.91 -14.97 -10.83
N ASP A 499 -35.24 -15.97 -11.62
CA ASP A 499 -35.69 -15.77 -12.99
C ASP A 499 -36.93 -14.85 -13.08
N TRP A 500 -37.90 -15.01 -12.18
CA TRP A 500 -39.03 -14.11 -12.06
C TRP A 500 -38.64 -12.68 -11.64
N ILE A 501 -37.58 -12.52 -10.82
CA ILE A 501 -37.02 -11.22 -10.40
C ILE A 501 -36.36 -10.56 -11.61
N LYS A 502 -35.51 -11.30 -12.32
CA LYS A 502 -34.78 -10.89 -13.50
C LYS A 502 -35.73 -10.30 -14.57
N ASP A 503 -36.77 -11.02 -14.91
CA ASP A 503 -37.76 -10.59 -15.92
C ASP A 503 -38.45 -9.27 -15.55
N ARG A 504 -38.67 -9.03 -14.27
CA ARG A 504 -39.30 -7.79 -13.80
C ARG A 504 -38.35 -6.59 -13.78
N CYS A 505 -37.07 -6.85 -13.78
CA CYS A 505 -36.03 -5.82 -13.84
C CYS A 505 -35.57 -5.54 -15.28
N GLY A 506 -36.17 -6.19 -16.29
CA GLY A 506 -35.81 -6.00 -17.69
C GLY A 506 -34.42 -6.54 -18.03
N ILE A 507 -33.95 -7.53 -17.27
CA ILE A 507 -32.67 -8.18 -17.54
C ILE A 507 -32.90 -9.31 -18.53
N ASP A 508 -32.72 -9.06 -19.81
CA ASP A 508 -33.02 -9.99 -20.90
C ASP A 508 -31.93 -11.04 -21.17
N TYR A 509 -30.91 -11.12 -20.34
CA TYR A 509 -29.84 -12.09 -20.47
C TYR A 509 -30.29 -13.50 -20.08
N LYS A 510 -29.76 -14.48 -20.80
CA LYS A 510 -29.93 -15.90 -20.42
C LYS A 510 -29.00 -16.22 -19.26
N LEU A 511 -29.53 -16.21 -18.06
CA LEU A 511 -28.79 -16.57 -16.85
C LEU A 511 -28.98 -18.06 -16.54
N SER A 512 -27.89 -18.82 -16.59
CA SER A 512 -27.90 -20.24 -16.29
C SER A 512 -28.35 -20.47 -14.85
N ASP A 513 -29.36 -21.35 -14.64
CA ASP A 513 -29.88 -21.72 -13.31
C ASP A 513 -30.53 -20.58 -12.49
N ALA A 514 -30.92 -19.47 -13.10
CA ALA A 514 -31.66 -18.41 -12.41
C ALA A 514 -32.96 -18.91 -11.75
N ASP A 515 -33.62 -19.90 -12.35
CA ASP A 515 -34.83 -20.58 -11.83
C ASP A 515 -34.53 -21.45 -10.59
N LYS A 516 -33.26 -21.84 -10.37
CA LYS A 516 -32.79 -22.66 -9.26
C LYS A 516 -32.54 -21.86 -7.98
N ILE A 517 -32.48 -20.54 -8.05
CA ILE A 517 -32.40 -19.67 -6.88
C ILE A 517 -33.81 -19.27 -6.47
N ARG A 518 -34.26 -19.73 -5.31
CA ARG A 518 -35.63 -19.52 -4.81
C ARG A 518 -35.64 -18.71 -3.53
N PHE A 519 -36.59 -17.78 -3.48
CA PHE A 519 -36.81 -16.89 -2.33
C PHE A 519 -38.14 -17.20 -1.66
N THR A 520 -38.18 -17.13 -0.34
CA THR A 520 -39.38 -17.34 0.51
C THR A 520 -39.36 -16.31 1.64
N GLY A 521 -40.51 -15.98 2.21
CA GLY A 521 -40.58 -15.27 3.48
C GLY A 521 -39.93 -16.07 4.60
N GLY A 522 -39.28 -15.39 5.52
CA GLY A 522 -38.63 -15.94 6.71
C GLY A 522 -39.14 -15.35 8.01
N GLU A 523 -38.64 -15.85 9.14
CA GLU A 523 -38.89 -15.35 10.47
C GLU A 523 -38.31 -13.94 10.61
N ASP A 524 -38.84 -13.14 11.51
CA ASP A 524 -38.42 -11.74 11.75
C ASP A 524 -38.34 -10.85 10.50
N HIS A 525 -39.27 -11.09 9.57
CA HIS A 525 -39.32 -10.37 8.31
C HIS A 525 -38.09 -10.54 7.41
N ALA A 526 -37.30 -11.59 7.61
CA ALA A 526 -36.19 -11.93 6.75
C ALA A 526 -36.67 -12.40 5.37
N LEU A 527 -35.86 -12.19 4.37
CA LEU A 527 -35.96 -12.83 3.06
C LEU A 527 -35.07 -14.06 3.06
N CYS A 528 -35.68 -15.25 3.08
CA CYS A 528 -34.93 -16.49 2.98
C CYS A 528 -34.70 -16.86 1.52
N PHE A 529 -33.54 -17.43 1.21
CA PHE A 529 -33.24 -17.95 -0.11
C PHE A 529 -32.48 -19.28 -0.07
N LYS A 530 -32.59 -20.03 -1.14
CA LYS A 530 -31.89 -21.30 -1.37
C LYS A 530 -31.46 -21.34 -2.83
N ASN A 531 -30.19 -21.67 -3.07
CA ASN A 531 -29.66 -21.94 -4.40
C ASN A 531 -29.44 -23.44 -4.57
N THR A 532 -30.08 -24.03 -5.58
CA THR A 532 -29.91 -25.42 -6.00
C THR A 532 -29.23 -25.57 -7.35
N GLY A 533 -28.83 -24.43 -7.97
CA GLY A 533 -28.13 -24.35 -9.24
C GLY A 533 -26.63 -24.09 -9.10
N TYR A 534 -25.97 -23.81 -10.22
CA TYR A 534 -24.53 -23.58 -10.29
C TYR A 534 -24.11 -22.12 -10.12
N ALA A 535 -25.05 -21.17 -10.06
CA ALA A 535 -24.73 -19.77 -9.79
C ALA A 535 -24.00 -19.62 -8.44
N THR A 536 -22.98 -18.79 -8.40
CA THR A 536 -22.26 -18.47 -7.15
C THR A 536 -23.01 -17.36 -6.42
N ILE A 537 -23.23 -17.51 -5.11
CA ILE A 537 -23.80 -16.47 -4.25
C ILE A 537 -22.79 -16.08 -3.20
N VAL A 538 -22.50 -14.78 -3.11
CA VAL A 538 -21.57 -14.19 -2.13
C VAL A 538 -22.36 -13.33 -1.16
N LYS A 539 -22.16 -13.51 0.14
CA LYS A 539 -22.65 -12.65 1.22
C LYS A 539 -21.48 -12.32 2.15
N GLU A 540 -21.26 -11.03 2.44
CA GLU A 540 -20.19 -10.57 3.33
C GLU A 540 -18.82 -11.17 2.97
N ASN A 541 -18.48 -11.14 1.68
CA ASN A 541 -17.24 -11.70 1.11
C ASN A 541 -17.07 -13.23 1.31
N GLN A 542 -18.16 -13.95 1.59
CA GLN A 542 -18.15 -15.40 1.72
C GLN A 542 -19.03 -16.06 0.65
N ILE A 543 -18.49 -17.05 -0.03
CA ILE A 543 -19.26 -17.88 -0.97
C ILE A 543 -20.18 -18.80 -0.19
N LEU A 544 -21.46 -18.71 -0.48
CA LEU A 544 -22.47 -19.51 0.21
C LEU A 544 -22.56 -20.92 -0.38
N LYS A 545 -22.66 -21.91 0.50
CA LYS A 545 -22.82 -23.32 0.09
C LYS A 545 -24.18 -23.55 -0.58
N ARG A 546 -24.18 -24.33 -1.67
CA ARG A 546 -25.41 -24.73 -2.37
C ARG A 546 -26.32 -25.56 -1.47
N GLU A 547 -27.59 -25.60 -1.83
CA GLU A 547 -28.66 -26.38 -1.17
C GLU A 547 -28.95 -26.01 0.28
N ARG A 548 -28.20 -25.08 0.88
CA ARG A 548 -28.50 -24.53 2.18
C ARG A 548 -29.45 -23.36 2.07
N LYS A 549 -30.28 -23.18 3.10
CA LYS A 549 -31.17 -22.04 3.24
C LYS A 549 -30.45 -20.94 4.02
N TYR A 550 -30.47 -19.72 3.49
CA TYR A 550 -29.89 -18.53 4.10
C TYR A 550 -30.96 -17.46 4.26
N SER A 551 -30.71 -16.48 5.11
CA SER A 551 -31.59 -15.36 5.37
C SER A 551 -30.90 -14.03 5.10
N LEU A 552 -31.64 -13.08 4.53
CA LEU A 552 -31.26 -11.68 4.40
C LEU A 552 -32.16 -10.87 5.34
N TYR A 553 -31.52 -10.06 6.18
CA TYR A 553 -32.17 -9.12 7.05
C TYR A 553 -32.13 -7.69 6.47
N TYR A 554 -32.74 -6.76 7.16
CA TYR A 554 -32.80 -5.38 6.70
C TYR A 554 -31.41 -4.76 6.48
N GLY A 555 -31.18 -4.23 5.27
CA GLY A 555 -29.93 -3.60 4.89
C GLY A 555 -28.84 -4.56 4.39
N GLU A 556 -29.06 -5.87 4.50
CA GLU A 556 -28.10 -6.84 3.98
C GLU A 556 -28.20 -6.99 2.46
N LYS A 557 -27.08 -7.40 1.87
CA LYS A 557 -26.93 -7.60 0.44
C LYS A 557 -26.26 -8.94 0.11
N ILE A 558 -26.54 -9.44 -1.09
CA ILE A 558 -25.86 -10.57 -1.69
C ILE A 558 -25.48 -10.26 -3.14
N LEU A 559 -24.41 -10.83 -3.58
CA LEU A 559 -23.97 -10.82 -4.97
C LEU A 559 -24.25 -12.18 -5.61
N LEU A 560 -24.92 -12.17 -6.74
CA LEU A 560 -25.19 -13.34 -7.57
C LEU A 560 -24.28 -13.27 -8.80
N ILE A 561 -23.50 -14.34 -9.03
CA ILE A 561 -22.56 -14.46 -10.14
C ILE A 561 -23.01 -15.61 -11.03
N PHE A 562 -23.32 -15.29 -12.29
CA PHE A 562 -23.79 -16.23 -13.29
C PHE A 562 -22.78 -16.38 -14.44
N ASN A 563 -22.97 -17.41 -15.24
CA ASN A 563 -22.24 -17.62 -16.48
C ASN A 563 -20.70 -17.53 -16.31
N ASN A 564 -20.16 -18.17 -15.25
CA ASN A 564 -18.73 -18.18 -14.91
C ASN A 564 -18.11 -16.76 -14.79
N GLY A 565 -18.84 -15.85 -14.15
CA GLY A 565 -18.39 -14.47 -13.96
C GLY A 565 -18.75 -13.51 -15.10
N GLY A 566 -19.47 -13.97 -16.12
CA GLY A 566 -19.96 -13.11 -17.22
C GLY A 566 -21.04 -12.12 -16.80
N THR A 567 -21.81 -12.43 -15.74
CA THR A 567 -22.88 -11.56 -15.23
C THR A 567 -22.89 -11.51 -13.72
N GLU A 568 -22.91 -10.31 -13.16
CA GLU A 568 -22.91 -10.05 -11.72
C GLU A 568 -24.10 -9.16 -11.34
N ILE A 569 -24.91 -9.62 -10.39
CA ILE A 569 -26.11 -8.92 -9.94
C ILE A 569 -26.11 -8.82 -8.43
N GLU A 570 -26.15 -7.62 -7.90
CA GLU A 570 -26.25 -7.38 -6.47
C GLU A 570 -27.72 -7.16 -6.05
N LEU A 571 -28.13 -7.84 -4.99
CA LEU A 571 -29.46 -7.73 -4.40
C LEU A 571 -29.37 -7.11 -3.01
N HIS A 572 -30.08 -6.01 -2.80
CA HIS A 572 -30.21 -5.37 -1.49
C HIS A 572 -31.61 -5.61 -0.94
N TYR A 573 -31.72 -6.17 0.25
CA TYR A 573 -32.99 -6.40 0.90
C TYR A 573 -33.32 -5.29 1.88
N LYS A 574 -34.54 -4.72 1.76
CA LYS A 574 -35.12 -3.75 2.69
C LYS A 574 -36.44 -4.27 3.18
N ASN A 575 -36.55 -4.65 4.46
CA ASN A 575 -37.84 -4.91 5.06
C ASN A 575 -38.50 -3.59 5.52
N MET A 576 -39.75 -3.62 5.97
CA MET A 576 -40.40 -2.45 6.55
C MET A 576 -39.81 -2.17 7.94
N LYS A 577 -39.33 -0.94 8.15
CA LYS A 577 -38.87 -0.51 9.48
C LYS A 577 -40.04 -0.52 10.48
N PRO A 578 -39.82 -0.82 11.77
CA PRO A 578 -40.86 -0.81 12.79
C PRO A 578 -41.64 0.51 12.89
N SER A 579 -40.99 1.66 12.59
CA SER A 579 -41.62 2.99 12.59
C SER A 579 -42.61 3.23 11.44
N GLU A 580 -42.55 2.47 10.37
CA GLU A 580 -43.46 2.57 9.23
C GLU A 580 -44.75 1.75 9.43
N ARG A 581 -44.83 0.92 10.49
CA ARG A 581 -45.99 0.10 10.80
C ARG A 581 -47.13 0.86 11.48
N GLN A 582 -46.86 2.05 12.06
CA GLN A 582 -47.88 2.83 12.81
C GLN A 582 -48.76 3.73 11.95
N GLY A 583 -48.47 3.83 10.63
CA GLY A 583 -49.21 4.70 9.70
C GLY A 583 -50.36 4.05 8.91
N GLY A 584 -50.72 2.80 9.17
CA GLY A 584 -51.62 2.01 8.33
C GLY A 584 -52.90 1.49 9.00
N ILE A 585 -53.44 2.21 10.02
CA ILE A 585 -54.82 1.98 10.49
C ILE A 585 -55.52 3.31 10.54
N LYS A 586 -56.17 3.63 9.44
CA LYS A 586 -57.40 4.42 9.35
C LYS A 586 -58.22 3.90 8.16
#